data_84fd9aca33992f64bbd75c5114796fae
#
_entry.id   84fd9aca33992f64bbd75c5114796fae
#
_cell.length_a   1.000
_cell.length_b   1.000
_cell.length_c   1.000
_cell.angle_alpha   90.00
_cell.angle_beta   90.00
_cell.angle_gamma   90.00
#
_symmetry.space_group_name_H-M   'P 1'
#
loop_
_entity.id
_entity.type
_entity.pdbx_description
1 polymer ?
#
loop_
_entity_poly.entity_id
_entity_poly.type
_entity_poly.pdbx_seq_one_letter_code
_entity_poly.pdbx_strand_id
1 'polypeptide(L)'
;MKQQERVPLMDALRGLSCLGIVLYHVRVDLWIGWWRIRSYPEEYSQFAKAMAWLSIPTPFLGFAILLFFLISGFCIHYPNTIKSAKPKWREYFIRRFWRIYPPYLAALALTAGISYLCHVQWGGSTWDPERILRVATLSQNYPPSAGQFLSNPSLWTIPLEVEFYLLYPIAFCLFSRLRSLGLGLFAGGLCVWTVFLGKQGISWPSFTALFFWPVWLLGAWMAQLYRNNRLDSLPLRLIFPIGALSLVLALTSRILNWDSWLQYFIWTAFYLCLLVFVLIKHDLLTRLPIQGALALLTWLGKISFSLYLVHFPLFKLLGFLHLSLFGEKPANFLLSLAFVPLVIIVAWLFHKTVEMPSHALSRSLSKTSPESIAAK
;
A
#
# COMPACT_ATOMS: atom_id res chain seq x y z
N MET A 1 -4.34 31.23 8.05
CA MET A 1 -3.63 29.93 7.92
C MET A 1 -3.71 29.49 6.47
N LYS A 2 -2.59 29.56 5.71
CA LYS A 2 -2.54 29.04 4.34
C LYS A 2 -2.90 27.55 4.41
N GLN A 3 -3.91 27.11 3.66
CA GLN A 3 -4.22 25.69 3.47
C GLN A 3 -2.91 24.96 3.16
N GLN A 4 -2.65 23.87 3.87
CA GLN A 4 -1.55 22.95 3.52
C GLN A 4 -1.74 22.58 2.06
N GLU A 5 -0.87 23.09 1.18
CA GLU A 5 -0.93 22.79 -0.24
C GLU A 5 -0.82 21.27 -0.40
N ARG A 6 -1.94 20.64 -0.69
CA ARG A 6 -1.96 19.24 -1.11
C ARG A 6 -1.29 19.21 -2.47
N VAL A 7 -0.35 18.29 -2.64
CA VAL A 7 0.21 17.97 -3.96
C VAL A 7 -0.80 17.05 -4.65
N PRO A 8 -1.62 17.53 -5.61
CA PRO A 8 -2.77 16.76 -6.14
C PRO A 8 -2.39 15.41 -6.73
N LEU A 9 -1.20 15.33 -7.34
CA LEU A 9 -0.69 14.11 -7.96
C LEU A 9 -0.34 13.00 -6.93
N MET A 10 -0.17 13.32 -5.64
CA MET A 10 0.04 12.30 -4.61
C MET A 10 -1.20 11.43 -4.41
N ASP A 11 -2.39 12.00 -4.50
CA ASP A 11 -3.63 11.21 -4.41
C ASP A 11 -3.80 10.36 -5.69
N ALA A 12 -3.43 10.86 -6.88
CA ALA A 12 -3.45 10.07 -8.09
C ALA A 12 -2.44 8.88 -8.04
N LEU A 13 -1.24 9.10 -7.54
CA LEU A 13 -0.26 8.03 -7.34
C LEU A 13 -0.72 6.98 -6.31
N ARG A 14 -1.41 7.41 -5.24
CA ARG A 14 -2.05 6.47 -4.30
C ARG A 14 -3.13 5.64 -4.98
N GLY A 15 -3.96 6.28 -5.81
CA GLY A 15 -4.99 5.60 -6.58
C GLY A 15 -4.41 4.57 -7.54
N LEU A 16 -3.36 4.94 -8.27
CA LEU A 16 -2.62 4.04 -9.16
C LEU A 16 -2.05 2.84 -8.40
N SER A 17 -1.39 3.10 -7.27
CA SER A 17 -0.81 2.08 -6.40
C SER A 17 -1.89 1.11 -5.88
N CYS A 18 -3.00 1.65 -5.38
CA CYS A 18 -4.13 0.86 -4.88
C CYS A 18 -4.75 0.00 -5.97
N LEU A 19 -5.02 0.59 -7.14
CA LEU A 19 -5.56 -0.14 -8.28
C LEU A 19 -4.63 -1.29 -8.70
N GLY A 20 -3.32 -1.04 -8.74
CA GLY A 20 -2.33 -2.09 -9.02
C GLY A 20 -2.44 -3.26 -8.04
N ILE A 21 -2.48 -2.99 -6.73
CA ILE A 21 -2.63 -4.02 -5.71
C ILE A 21 -3.96 -4.78 -5.82
N VAL A 22 -5.05 -4.07 -6.09
CA VAL A 22 -6.38 -4.68 -6.31
C VAL A 22 -6.34 -5.64 -7.49
N LEU A 23 -5.78 -5.22 -8.64
CA LEU A 23 -5.64 -6.07 -9.83
C LEU A 23 -4.73 -7.29 -9.59
N TYR A 24 -3.67 -7.13 -8.80
CA TYR A 24 -2.84 -8.26 -8.37
C TYR A 24 -3.66 -9.29 -7.59
N HIS A 25 -4.50 -8.85 -6.63
CA HIS A 25 -5.28 -9.75 -5.79
C HIS A 25 -6.49 -10.37 -6.50
N VAL A 26 -7.07 -9.72 -7.53
CA VAL A 26 -8.04 -10.38 -8.44
C VAL A 26 -7.46 -11.68 -8.99
N ARG A 27 -6.21 -11.63 -9.46
CA ARG A 27 -5.53 -12.80 -10.00
C ARG A 27 -5.27 -13.87 -8.95
N VAL A 28 -4.93 -13.46 -7.73
CA VAL A 28 -4.51 -14.38 -6.66
C VAL A 28 -5.71 -15.11 -6.04
N ASP A 29 -6.82 -14.41 -5.82
CA ASP A 29 -7.91 -14.96 -5.00
C ASP A 29 -9.22 -15.20 -5.76
N LEU A 30 -9.56 -14.40 -6.75
CA LEU A 30 -10.84 -14.48 -7.44
C LEU A 30 -10.77 -15.33 -8.73
N TRP A 31 -9.72 -15.23 -9.53
CA TRP A 31 -9.55 -15.96 -10.79
C TRP A 31 -8.99 -17.37 -10.55
N ILE A 32 -9.37 -18.31 -11.44
CA ILE A 32 -8.94 -19.71 -11.36
C ILE A 32 -7.43 -19.91 -11.54
N GLY A 33 -6.75 -19.01 -12.27
CA GLY A 33 -5.31 -18.98 -12.45
C GLY A 33 -4.80 -19.72 -13.71
N TRP A 34 -3.60 -19.31 -14.15
CA TRP A 34 -2.92 -19.89 -15.30
C TRP A 34 -2.63 -21.37 -15.18
N TRP A 35 -2.27 -21.82 -13.98
CA TRP A 35 -1.92 -23.22 -13.75
C TRP A 35 -3.09 -24.14 -14.13
N ARG A 36 -4.29 -23.81 -13.67
CA ARG A 36 -5.49 -24.63 -13.95
C ARG A 36 -5.82 -24.64 -15.43
N ILE A 37 -5.81 -23.48 -16.11
CA ILE A 37 -6.10 -23.37 -17.54
C ILE A 37 -5.09 -24.13 -18.40
N ARG A 38 -3.80 -24.13 -18.01
CA ARG A 38 -2.76 -24.86 -18.75
C ARG A 38 -2.76 -26.35 -18.49
N SER A 39 -3.15 -26.78 -17.28
CA SER A 39 -3.19 -28.22 -16.93
C SER A 39 -4.39 -28.92 -17.55
N TYR A 40 -5.49 -28.20 -17.81
CA TYR A 40 -6.73 -28.77 -18.33
C TYR A 40 -7.29 -27.89 -19.46
N PRO A 41 -6.55 -27.69 -20.56
CA PRO A 41 -6.91 -26.73 -21.59
C PRO A 41 -8.23 -27.07 -22.33
N GLU A 42 -8.62 -28.33 -22.37
CA GLU A 42 -9.85 -28.82 -22.96
C GLU A 42 -11.11 -28.43 -22.17
N GLU A 43 -10.98 -28.17 -20.88
CA GLU A 43 -12.10 -27.75 -20.03
C GLU A 43 -12.50 -26.28 -20.26
N TYR A 44 -11.65 -25.47 -20.93
CA TYR A 44 -11.83 -24.03 -21.05
C TYR A 44 -12.01 -23.56 -22.49
N SER A 45 -12.93 -22.61 -22.68
CA SER A 45 -13.19 -22.00 -23.97
C SER A 45 -11.98 -21.25 -24.54
N GLN A 46 -11.87 -21.10 -25.84
CA GLN A 46 -10.82 -20.31 -26.49
C GLN A 46 -10.86 -18.85 -26.04
N PHE A 47 -12.06 -18.33 -25.76
CA PHE A 47 -12.23 -16.99 -25.22
C PHE A 47 -11.63 -16.84 -23.82
N ALA A 48 -11.87 -17.80 -22.89
CA ALA A 48 -11.26 -17.78 -21.57
C ALA A 48 -9.73 -17.84 -21.63
N LYS A 49 -9.17 -18.68 -22.52
CA LYS A 49 -7.74 -18.78 -22.78
C LYS A 49 -7.16 -17.46 -23.31
N ALA A 50 -7.85 -16.81 -24.25
CA ALA A 50 -7.43 -15.51 -24.77
C ALA A 50 -7.46 -14.43 -23.68
N MET A 51 -8.53 -14.36 -22.87
CA MET A 51 -8.64 -13.37 -21.79
C MET A 51 -7.64 -13.62 -20.66
N ALA A 52 -7.15 -14.83 -20.47
CA ALA A 52 -6.10 -15.13 -19.51
C ALA A 52 -4.82 -14.30 -19.75
N TRP A 53 -4.51 -13.93 -20.99
CA TRP A 53 -3.34 -13.08 -21.30
C TRP A 53 -3.40 -11.70 -20.67
N LEU A 54 -4.60 -11.17 -20.39
CA LEU A 54 -4.76 -9.91 -19.67
C LEU A 54 -4.23 -9.97 -18.24
N SER A 55 -4.06 -11.18 -17.67
CA SER A 55 -3.51 -11.34 -16.32
C SER A 55 -1.99 -11.24 -16.26
N ILE A 56 -1.26 -11.26 -17.40
CA ILE A 56 0.22 -11.28 -17.45
C ILE A 56 0.87 -10.10 -16.70
N PRO A 57 0.41 -8.85 -16.80
CA PRO A 57 1.04 -7.75 -16.05
C PRO A 57 0.74 -7.79 -14.54
N THR A 58 -0.29 -8.52 -14.12
CA THR A 58 -0.76 -8.43 -12.72
C THR A 58 0.24 -8.93 -11.66
N PRO A 59 1.11 -9.95 -11.87
CA PRO A 59 2.13 -10.36 -10.89
C PRO A 59 3.11 -9.25 -10.51
N PHE A 60 3.35 -8.30 -11.41
CA PHE A 60 4.25 -7.18 -11.19
C PHE A 60 3.61 -6.06 -10.36
N LEU A 61 2.28 -5.99 -10.36
CA LEU A 61 1.52 -4.93 -9.69
C LEU A 61 1.52 -5.07 -8.16
N GLY A 62 1.83 -6.24 -7.61
CA GLY A 62 1.99 -6.44 -6.18
C GLY A 62 3.09 -5.57 -5.56
N PHE A 63 4.12 -5.22 -6.34
CA PHE A 63 5.19 -4.31 -5.89
C PHE A 63 4.74 -2.84 -5.76
N ALA A 64 3.53 -2.49 -6.20
CA ALA A 64 2.98 -1.13 -6.03
C ALA A 64 2.86 -0.71 -4.54
N ILE A 65 2.93 -1.65 -3.61
CA ILE A 65 3.02 -1.37 -2.18
C ILE A 65 4.25 -0.50 -1.82
N LEU A 66 5.36 -0.63 -2.56
CA LEU A 66 6.55 0.19 -2.36
C LEU A 66 6.30 1.66 -2.71
N LEU A 67 5.47 1.91 -3.74
CA LEU A 67 5.02 3.27 -4.06
C LEU A 67 4.16 3.84 -2.94
N PHE A 68 3.31 3.03 -2.29
CA PHE A 68 2.59 3.47 -1.09
C PHE A 68 3.53 3.89 0.04
N PHE A 69 4.58 3.12 0.30
CA PHE A 69 5.55 3.46 1.35
C PHE A 69 6.31 4.75 1.04
N LEU A 70 6.73 4.95 -0.22
CA LEU A 70 7.34 6.20 -0.67
C LEU A 70 6.40 7.39 -0.47
N ILE A 71 5.14 7.26 -0.92
CA ILE A 71 4.13 8.32 -0.78
C ILE A 71 3.79 8.57 0.70
N SER A 72 3.72 7.53 1.52
CA SER A 72 3.49 7.66 2.97
C SER A 72 4.59 8.50 3.61
N GLY A 73 5.87 8.16 3.36
CA GLY A 73 7.02 8.92 3.83
C GLY A 73 6.97 10.39 3.38
N PHE A 74 6.70 10.62 2.10
CA PHE A 74 6.55 11.97 1.54
C PHE A 74 5.46 12.76 2.26
N CYS A 75 4.25 12.22 2.35
CA CYS A 75 3.10 12.93 2.91
C CYS A 75 3.17 13.16 4.41
N ILE A 76 3.89 12.31 5.14
CA ILE A 76 4.12 12.48 6.59
C ILE A 76 5.15 13.57 6.85
N HIS A 77 6.22 13.58 6.06
CA HIS A 77 7.34 14.50 6.30
C HIS A 77 7.07 15.89 5.70
N TYR A 78 6.40 16.00 4.56
CA TYR A 78 6.19 17.25 3.82
C TYR A 78 5.62 18.40 4.66
N PRO A 79 4.58 18.22 5.52
CA PRO A 79 4.08 19.28 6.38
C PRO A 79 5.09 19.75 7.43
N ASN A 80 6.04 18.90 7.82
CA ASN A 80 7.01 19.12 8.87
C ASN A 80 8.37 19.61 8.35
N THR A 81 8.51 19.85 7.04
CA THR A 81 9.73 20.41 6.43
C THR A 81 9.89 21.92 6.67
N ILE A 82 8.88 22.59 7.23
CA ILE A 82 8.91 24.03 7.54
C ILE A 82 9.80 24.23 8.77
N LYS A 83 10.96 24.86 8.58
CA LYS A 83 12.01 25.03 9.62
C LYS A 83 11.56 25.76 10.90
N SER A 84 10.50 26.58 10.85
CA SER A 84 10.01 27.38 11.99
C SER A 84 8.96 26.70 12.85
N ALA A 85 8.39 25.57 12.45
CA ALA A 85 7.32 24.91 13.16
C ALA A 85 7.84 23.70 13.95
N LYS A 86 7.77 23.75 15.28
CA LYS A 86 8.00 22.56 16.12
C LYS A 86 6.88 21.55 15.88
N PRO A 87 7.18 20.26 15.65
CA PRO A 87 6.15 19.25 15.47
C PRO A 87 5.29 19.11 16.74
N LYS A 88 3.98 19.12 16.55
CA LYS A 88 3.01 18.89 17.62
C LYS A 88 2.74 17.39 17.73
N TRP A 89 3.60 16.66 18.45
CA TRP A 89 3.57 15.20 18.50
C TRP A 89 2.25 14.63 19.00
N ARG A 90 1.62 15.23 20.03
CA ARG A 90 0.30 14.79 20.52
C ARG A 90 -0.75 14.83 19.42
N GLU A 91 -0.86 15.96 18.70
CA GLU A 91 -1.79 16.07 17.56
C GLU A 91 -1.46 15.08 16.44
N TYR A 92 -0.17 14.87 16.19
CA TYR A 92 0.31 13.90 15.20
C TYR A 92 -0.17 12.49 15.53
N PHE A 93 0.08 11.98 16.74
CA PHE A 93 -0.31 10.62 17.13
C PHE A 93 -1.83 10.44 17.21
N ILE A 94 -2.58 11.40 17.71
CA ILE A 94 -4.05 11.36 17.70
C ILE A 94 -4.55 11.23 16.26
N ARG A 95 -4.03 12.05 15.34
CA ARG A 95 -4.46 12.00 13.92
C ARG A 95 -4.11 10.68 13.25
N ARG A 96 -2.97 10.06 13.57
CA ARG A 96 -2.57 8.77 12.98
C ARG A 96 -3.37 7.62 13.56
N PHE A 97 -3.57 7.59 14.86
CA PHE A 97 -4.39 6.57 15.51
C PHE A 97 -5.82 6.52 14.93
N TRP A 98 -6.54 7.62 14.96
CA TRP A 98 -7.92 7.68 14.46
C TRP A 98 -8.02 7.51 12.94
N ARG A 99 -6.97 7.81 12.21
CA ARG A 99 -6.92 7.56 10.78
C ARG A 99 -6.83 6.07 10.45
N ILE A 100 -6.11 5.28 11.23
CA ILE A 100 -5.78 3.89 10.89
C ILE A 100 -6.61 2.90 11.71
N TYR A 101 -6.55 3.02 13.04
CA TYR A 101 -6.98 1.92 13.90
C TYR A 101 -8.48 1.65 13.88
N PRO A 102 -9.41 2.63 13.96
CA PRO A 102 -10.84 2.34 13.89
C PRO A 102 -11.29 1.77 12.53
N PRO A 103 -10.89 2.32 11.35
CA PRO A 103 -11.19 1.70 10.08
C PRO A 103 -10.57 0.30 9.92
N TYR A 104 -9.38 0.09 10.45
CA TYR A 104 -8.72 -1.21 10.45
C TYR A 104 -9.51 -2.27 11.25
N LEU A 105 -9.97 -1.93 12.47
CA LEU A 105 -10.80 -2.83 13.27
C LEU A 105 -12.15 -3.14 12.60
N ALA A 106 -12.78 -2.15 11.98
CA ALA A 106 -14.01 -2.37 11.23
C ALA A 106 -13.78 -3.30 10.02
N ALA A 107 -12.68 -3.14 9.29
CA ALA A 107 -12.30 -4.02 8.19
C ALA A 107 -11.94 -5.43 8.69
N LEU A 108 -11.30 -5.55 9.86
CA LEU A 108 -11.03 -6.83 10.50
C LEU A 108 -12.35 -7.54 10.88
N ALA A 109 -13.31 -6.82 11.45
CA ALA A 109 -14.63 -7.37 11.75
C ALA A 109 -15.35 -7.86 10.49
N LEU A 110 -15.32 -7.08 9.40
CA LEU A 110 -15.85 -7.50 8.09
C LEU A 110 -15.11 -8.75 7.57
N THR A 111 -13.79 -8.77 7.67
CA THR A 111 -12.96 -9.92 7.24
C THR A 111 -13.30 -11.17 8.06
N ALA A 112 -13.42 -11.04 9.38
CA ALA A 112 -13.79 -12.13 10.28
C ALA A 112 -15.20 -12.66 9.97
N GLY A 113 -16.18 -11.77 9.76
CA GLY A 113 -17.55 -12.14 9.39
C GLY A 113 -17.61 -12.90 8.07
N ILE A 114 -16.91 -12.42 7.03
CA ILE A 114 -16.82 -13.12 5.74
C ILE A 114 -16.13 -14.48 5.90
N SER A 115 -15.02 -14.54 6.65
CA SER A 115 -14.31 -15.80 6.89
C SER A 115 -15.15 -16.83 7.62
N TYR A 116 -15.91 -16.39 8.63
CA TYR A 116 -16.85 -17.25 9.34
C TYR A 116 -17.98 -17.74 8.42
N LEU A 117 -18.56 -16.85 7.64
CA LEU A 117 -19.60 -17.21 6.65
C LEU A 117 -19.07 -18.24 5.66
N CYS A 118 -17.88 -18.02 5.09
CA CYS A 118 -17.25 -18.96 4.16
C CYS A 118 -16.94 -20.31 4.82
N HIS A 119 -16.57 -20.32 6.10
CA HIS A 119 -16.33 -21.54 6.86
C HIS A 119 -17.61 -22.34 7.04
N VAL A 120 -18.69 -21.71 7.50
CA VAL A 120 -19.97 -22.38 7.80
C VAL A 120 -20.66 -22.87 6.52
N GLN A 121 -20.67 -22.04 5.46
CA GLN A 121 -21.43 -22.37 4.24
C GLN A 121 -20.69 -23.30 3.28
N TRP A 122 -19.35 -23.20 3.22
CA TRP A 122 -18.54 -23.90 2.21
C TRP A 122 -17.34 -24.66 2.77
N GLY A 123 -17.22 -24.81 4.09
CA GLY A 123 -16.11 -25.53 4.73
C GLY A 123 -14.75 -24.85 4.53
N GLY A 124 -14.72 -23.55 4.26
CA GLY A 124 -13.49 -22.79 4.02
C GLY A 124 -12.55 -22.83 5.22
N SER A 125 -11.27 -23.09 5.00
CA SER A 125 -10.23 -23.27 6.03
C SER A 125 -9.65 -22.00 6.64
N THR A 126 -10.24 -20.83 6.36
CA THR A 126 -9.63 -19.53 6.70
C THR A 126 -10.14 -18.90 7.99
N TRP A 127 -11.09 -19.56 8.69
CA TRP A 127 -11.54 -19.15 10.00
C TRP A 127 -10.51 -19.54 11.07
N ASP A 128 -9.94 -18.54 11.73
CA ASP A 128 -8.90 -18.72 12.75
C ASP A 128 -9.04 -17.61 13.81
N PRO A 129 -9.75 -17.88 14.93
CA PRO A 129 -10.00 -16.89 15.97
C PRO A 129 -8.73 -16.38 16.66
N GLU A 130 -7.71 -17.22 16.84
CA GLU A 130 -6.45 -16.83 17.47
C GLU A 130 -5.73 -15.80 16.60
N ARG A 131 -5.70 -16.01 15.28
CA ARG A 131 -5.12 -15.04 14.34
C ARG A 131 -5.89 -13.74 14.31
N ILE A 132 -7.22 -13.75 14.47
CA ILE A 132 -8.02 -12.52 14.53
C ILE A 132 -7.55 -11.63 15.68
N LEU A 133 -7.30 -12.21 16.87
CA LEU A 133 -6.79 -11.46 18.01
C LEU A 133 -5.39 -10.85 17.73
N ARG A 134 -4.51 -11.60 17.10
CA ARG A 134 -3.18 -11.12 16.72
C ARG A 134 -3.25 -9.98 15.69
N VAL A 135 -4.16 -10.09 14.73
CA VAL A 135 -4.41 -9.02 13.76
C VAL A 135 -4.98 -7.80 14.47
N ALA A 136 -5.95 -7.95 15.38
CA ALA A 136 -6.51 -6.85 16.14
C ALA A 136 -5.45 -6.09 16.95
N THR A 137 -4.47 -6.78 17.50
CA THR A 137 -3.36 -6.20 18.27
C THR A 137 -2.16 -5.76 17.42
N LEU A 138 -2.26 -5.83 16.08
CA LEU A 138 -1.18 -5.49 15.15
C LEU A 138 0.09 -6.36 15.31
N SER A 139 -0.03 -7.54 15.89
CA SER A 139 1.09 -8.44 16.20
C SER A 139 1.29 -9.58 15.18
N GLN A 140 0.51 -9.60 14.09
CA GLN A 140 0.55 -10.68 13.09
C GLN A 140 1.89 -10.82 12.37
N ASN A 141 2.71 -9.79 12.32
CA ASN A 141 4.02 -9.80 11.66
C ASN A 141 5.14 -10.37 12.56
N TYR A 142 4.86 -10.59 13.84
CA TYR A 142 5.84 -11.05 14.83
C TYR A 142 5.64 -12.53 15.18
N PRO A 143 6.68 -13.23 15.69
CA PRO A 143 6.53 -14.62 16.09
C PRO A 143 5.40 -14.83 17.11
N PRO A 144 4.74 -16.00 17.08
CA PRO A 144 5.00 -17.18 16.23
C PRO A 144 4.38 -17.10 14.82
N SER A 145 3.72 -16.02 14.43
CA SER A 145 3.15 -15.92 13.09
C SER A 145 4.12 -15.31 12.09
N ALA A 146 3.95 -15.66 10.81
CA ALA A 146 4.86 -15.31 9.73
C ALA A 146 4.26 -14.27 8.78
N GLY A 147 3.68 -13.20 9.32
CA GLY A 147 3.40 -11.98 8.55
C GLY A 147 2.10 -11.93 7.77
N GLN A 148 1.35 -13.01 7.58
CA GLN A 148 0.13 -12.96 6.78
C GLN A 148 -1.09 -13.58 7.47
N PHE A 149 -2.19 -12.84 7.46
CA PHE A 149 -3.51 -13.34 7.85
C PHE A 149 -4.22 -13.95 6.64
N LEU A 150 -4.44 -15.26 6.65
CA LEU A 150 -4.92 -16.03 5.48
C LEU A 150 -6.27 -15.57 4.92
N SER A 151 -7.12 -14.96 5.74
CA SER A 151 -8.40 -14.41 5.30
C SER A 151 -8.28 -13.05 4.64
N ASN A 152 -7.23 -12.29 4.97
CA ASN A 152 -6.87 -11.02 4.35
C ASN A 152 -5.36 -10.78 4.48
N PRO A 153 -4.55 -11.42 3.63
CA PRO A 153 -3.10 -11.30 3.70
C PRO A 153 -2.61 -9.87 3.47
N SER A 154 -3.38 -9.02 2.80
CA SER A 154 -2.98 -7.61 2.58
C SER A 154 -2.84 -6.81 3.87
N LEU A 155 -3.45 -7.23 4.99
CA LEU A 155 -3.35 -6.53 6.28
C LEU A 155 -1.96 -6.57 6.91
N TRP A 156 -1.00 -7.35 6.39
CA TRP A 156 0.38 -7.38 6.91
C TRP A 156 1.09 -6.02 6.88
N THR A 157 0.66 -5.12 5.99
CA THR A 157 1.27 -3.79 5.85
C THR A 157 0.78 -2.76 6.86
N ILE A 158 -0.33 -3.03 7.55
CA ILE A 158 -0.89 -2.06 8.51
C ILE A 158 -0.03 -1.94 9.78
N PRO A 159 0.45 -3.03 10.42
CA PRO A 159 1.45 -2.91 11.48
C PRO A 159 2.68 -2.12 11.03
N LEU A 160 3.14 -2.36 9.81
CA LEU A 160 4.29 -1.68 9.22
C LEU A 160 4.06 -0.16 9.11
N GLU A 161 2.86 0.24 8.67
CA GLU A 161 2.51 1.66 8.59
C GLU A 161 2.45 2.30 9.98
N VAL A 162 1.95 1.59 10.97
CA VAL A 162 1.95 2.03 12.38
C VAL A 162 3.39 2.16 12.90
N GLU A 163 4.27 1.21 12.62
CA GLU A 163 5.68 1.26 12.98
C GLU A 163 6.37 2.49 12.35
N PHE A 164 6.12 2.79 11.08
CA PHE A 164 6.64 4.01 10.45
C PHE A 164 6.18 5.27 11.17
N TYR A 165 4.94 5.30 11.64
CA TYR A 165 4.42 6.45 12.38
C TYR A 165 5.03 6.58 13.77
N LEU A 166 5.28 5.46 14.46
CA LEU A 166 5.96 5.44 15.75
C LEU A 166 7.44 5.83 15.64
N LEU A 167 8.10 5.42 14.54
CA LEU A 167 9.51 5.73 14.26
C LEU A 167 9.71 7.14 13.69
N TYR A 168 8.64 7.83 13.24
CA TYR A 168 8.78 9.13 12.61
C TYR A 168 9.41 10.22 13.49
N PRO A 169 9.15 10.35 14.79
CA PRO A 169 9.88 11.31 15.64
C PRO A 169 11.39 11.09 15.61
N ILE A 170 11.84 9.83 15.60
CA ILE A 170 13.25 9.46 15.48
C ILE A 170 13.78 9.88 14.10
N ALA A 171 13.06 9.53 13.02
CA ALA A 171 13.41 9.95 11.67
C ALA A 171 13.51 11.47 11.55
N PHE A 172 12.56 12.21 12.14
CA PHE A 172 12.57 13.68 12.14
C PHE A 172 13.82 14.24 12.82
N CYS A 173 14.22 13.71 13.97
CA CYS A 173 15.46 14.09 14.65
C CYS A 173 16.71 13.72 13.84
N LEU A 174 16.71 12.56 13.19
CA LEU A 174 17.83 12.12 12.36
C LEU A 174 17.97 13.00 11.10
N PHE A 175 16.89 13.40 10.45
CA PHE A 175 16.92 14.35 9.32
C PHE A 175 17.52 15.72 9.71
N SER A 176 17.34 16.13 10.98
CA SER A 176 17.88 17.40 11.47
C SER A 176 19.37 17.32 11.87
N ARG A 177 19.87 16.15 12.27
CA ARG A 177 21.22 15.94 12.83
C ARG A 177 22.17 15.25 11.88
N LEU A 178 21.70 14.23 11.15
CA LEU A 178 22.50 13.50 10.19
C LEU A 178 22.32 14.12 8.82
N ARG A 179 23.41 14.27 8.06
CA ARG A 179 23.29 14.51 6.62
C ARG A 179 22.57 13.32 5.99
N SER A 180 21.89 13.54 4.87
CA SER A 180 21.10 12.52 4.14
C SER A 180 21.87 11.20 3.93
N LEU A 181 23.19 11.27 3.73
CA LEU A 181 24.06 10.11 3.62
C LEU A 181 24.09 9.26 4.90
N GLY A 182 24.25 9.87 6.07
CA GLY A 182 24.31 9.14 7.34
C GLY A 182 22.98 8.41 7.63
N LEU A 183 21.83 9.06 7.33
CA LEU A 183 20.53 8.43 7.47
C LEU A 183 20.36 7.26 6.47
N GLY A 184 20.80 7.45 5.21
CA GLY A 184 20.77 6.39 4.21
C GLY A 184 21.63 5.18 4.60
N LEU A 185 22.83 5.39 5.12
CA LEU A 185 23.72 4.33 5.60
C LEU A 185 23.13 3.59 6.80
N PHE A 186 22.54 4.30 7.77
CA PHE A 186 21.89 3.68 8.91
C PHE A 186 20.69 2.80 8.49
N ALA A 187 19.78 3.35 7.68
CA ALA A 187 18.62 2.62 7.21
C ALA A 187 19.00 1.45 6.28
N GLY A 188 20.01 1.65 5.43
CA GLY A 188 20.59 0.59 4.60
C GLY A 188 21.21 -0.53 5.43
N GLY A 189 21.92 -0.19 6.50
CA GLY A 189 22.50 -1.16 7.44
C GLY A 189 21.44 -2.00 8.13
N LEU A 190 20.31 -1.41 8.58
CA LEU A 190 19.18 -2.15 9.12
C LEU A 190 18.60 -3.13 8.10
N CYS A 191 18.46 -2.71 6.86
CA CYS A 191 17.95 -3.58 5.81
C CYS A 191 18.88 -4.76 5.50
N VAL A 192 20.18 -4.50 5.39
CA VAL A 192 21.19 -5.57 5.22
C VAL A 192 21.15 -6.56 6.39
N TRP A 193 21.02 -6.05 7.60
CA TRP A 193 20.89 -6.89 8.79
C TRP A 193 19.65 -7.79 8.75
N THR A 194 18.48 -7.27 8.33
CA THR A 194 17.28 -8.09 8.18
C THR A 194 17.41 -9.16 7.10
N VAL A 195 18.09 -8.86 5.98
CA VAL A 195 18.41 -9.85 4.95
C VAL A 195 19.32 -10.94 5.50
N PHE A 196 20.34 -10.56 6.29
CA PHE A 196 21.22 -11.53 6.96
C PHE A 196 20.44 -12.44 7.90
N LEU A 197 19.56 -11.88 8.77
CA LEU A 197 18.71 -12.67 9.66
C LEU A 197 17.79 -13.63 8.88
N GLY A 198 17.23 -13.18 7.76
CA GLY A 198 16.40 -14.01 6.88
C GLY A 198 17.16 -15.23 6.33
N LYS A 199 18.43 -15.06 5.97
CA LYS A 199 19.31 -16.18 5.55
C LYS A 199 19.64 -17.15 6.70
N GLN A 200 19.53 -16.71 7.95
CA GLN A 200 19.65 -17.57 9.14
C GLN A 200 18.31 -18.21 9.57
N GLY A 201 17.26 -18.10 8.75
CA GLY A 201 15.94 -18.65 9.05
C GLY A 201 15.03 -17.74 9.89
N ILE A 202 15.49 -16.55 10.26
CA ILE A 202 14.70 -15.56 11.03
C ILE A 202 14.03 -14.59 10.06
N SER A 203 12.86 -14.96 9.54
CA SER A 203 12.19 -14.23 8.45
C SER A 203 11.30 -13.07 8.90
N TRP A 204 10.82 -13.06 10.14
CA TRP A 204 9.84 -12.06 10.59
C TRP A 204 10.30 -10.59 10.47
N PRO A 205 11.60 -10.22 10.63
CA PRO A 205 12.03 -8.84 10.49
C PRO A 205 11.79 -8.27 9.08
N SER A 206 11.73 -9.15 8.07
CA SER A 206 11.41 -8.75 6.69
C SER A 206 9.96 -8.27 6.49
N PHE A 207 9.10 -8.46 7.49
CA PHE A 207 7.72 -7.97 7.52
C PHE A 207 7.52 -6.77 8.44
N THR A 208 8.59 -6.08 8.81
CA THR A 208 8.59 -4.94 9.74
C THR A 208 9.25 -3.70 9.14
N ALA A 209 9.17 -2.58 9.84
CA ALA A 209 9.86 -1.36 9.46
C ALA A 209 11.39 -1.54 9.34
N LEU A 210 11.99 -2.51 10.01
CA LEU A 210 13.43 -2.77 9.91
C LEU A 210 13.88 -2.99 8.46
N PHE A 211 13.05 -3.67 7.65
CA PHE A 211 13.34 -3.90 6.25
C PHE A 211 12.87 -2.76 5.33
N PHE A 212 11.66 -2.23 5.55
CA PHE A 212 11.03 -1.27 4.63
C PHE A 212 11.25 0.20 5.00
N TRP A 213 11.84 0.50 6.16
CA TRP A 213 12.09 1.88 6.57
C TRP A 213 12.94 2.68 5.58
N PRO A 214 13.98 2.12 4.92
CA PRO A 214 14.71 2.83 3.88
C PRO A 214 13.82 3.35 2.75
N VAL A 215 12.85 2.55 2.31
CA VAL A 215 11.89 2.95 1.26
C VAL A 215 11.06 4.15 1.73
N TRP A 216 10.53 4.07 2.94
CA TRP A 216 9.75 5.14 3.54
C TRP A 216 10.56 6.42 3.75
N LEU A 217 11.80 6.30 4.21
CA LEU A 217 12.74 7.42 4.40
C LEU A 217 13.12 8.08 3.07
N LEU A 218 13.26 7.34 1.97
CA LEU A 218 13.44 7.89 0.64
C LEU A 218 12.27 8.80 0.26
N GLY A 219 11.03 8.39 0.53
CA GLY A 219 9.85 9.23 0.32
C GLY A 219 9.89 10.51 1.17
N ALA A 220 10.26 10.41 2.44
CA ALA A 220 10.43 11.56 3.32
C ALA A 220 11.55 12.50 2.83
N TRP A 221 12.64 11.95 2.35
CA TRP A 221 13.72 12.75 1.75
C TRP A 221 13.28 13.47 0.48
N MET A 222 12.49 12.82 -0.39
CA MET A 222 11.90 13.49 -1.56
C MET A 222 11.02 14.68 -1.17
N ALA A 223 10.27 14.59 -0.07
CA ALA A 223 9.50 15.71 0.45
C ALA A 223 10.38 16.91 0.82
N GLN A 224 11.54 16.66 1.42
CA GLN A 224 12.51 17.71 1.77
C GLN A 224 13.15 18.34 0.55
N LEU A 225 13.53 17.53 -0.46
CA LEU A 225 14.08 18.03 -1.73
C LEU A 225 13.04 18.85 -2.50
N TYR A 226 11.80 18.38 -2.56
CA TYR A 226 10.68 19.08 -3.21
C TYR A 226 10.41 20.44 -2.55
N ARG A 227 10.34 20.49 -1.22
CA ARG A 227 10.12 21.75 -0.47
C ARG A 227 11.24 22.78 -0.71
N ASN A 228 12.47 22.33 -0.89
CA ASN A 228 13.64 23.19 -1.08
C ASN A 228 13.88 23.50 -2.57
N ASN A 229 12.98 23.18 -3.48
CA ASN A 229 13.11 23.33 -4.95
C ASN A 229 14.38 22.68 -5.52
N ARG A 230 14.88 21.62 -4.87
CA ARG A 230 16.08 20.90 -5.30
C ARG A 230 15.80 19.77 -6.28
N LEU A 231 14.55 19.38 -6.47
CA LEU A 231 14.18 18.36 -7.45
C LEU A 231 14.36 18.88 -8.89
N ASP A 232 14.10 20.18 -9.14
CA ASP A 232 14.20 20.78 -10.46
C ASP A 232 15.65 20.80 -10.99
N SER A 233 16.64 20.74 -10.11
CA SER A 233 18.05 20.62 -10.47
C SER A 233 18.48 19.20 -10.87
N LEU A 234 17.64 18.19 -10.64
CA LEU A 234 17.96 16.82 -11.03
C LEU A 234 17.84 16.64 -12.55
N PRO A 235 18.85 16.07 -13.21
CA PRO A 235 18.85 15.96 -14.67
C PRO A 235 17.88 14.86 -15.12
N LEU A 236 16.72 15.23 -15.68
CA LEU A 236 15.74 14.29 -16.24
C LEU A 236 16.34 13.32 -17.25
N ARG A 237 17.38 13.76 -17.98
CA ARG A 237 18.16 12.91 -18.92
C ARG A 237 18.81 11.69 -18.25
N LEU A 238 18.99 11.72 -16.93
CA LEU A 238 19.48 10.56 -16.15
C LEU A 238 18.32 9.82 -15.47
N ILE A 239 17.31 10.52 -14.96
CA ILE A 239 16.17 9.91 -14.24
C ILE A 239 15.40 8.98 -15.17
N PHE A 240 15.12 9.38 -16.40
CA PHE A 240 14.38 8.57 -17.35
C PHE A 240 15.09 7.25 -17.71
N PRO A 241 16.36 7.22 -18.15
CA PRO A 241 17.05 5.97 -18.45
C PRO A 241 17.28 5.09 -17.19
N ILE A 242 17.55 5.69 -16.03
CA ILE A 242 17.64 4.93 -14.77
C ILE A 242 16.29 4.27 -14.44
N GLY A 243 15.19 5.00 -14.58
CA GLY A 243 13.86 4.47 -14.37
C GLY A 243 13.50 3.35 -15.37
N ALA A 244 13.81 3.53 -16.64
CA ALA A 244 13.61 2.53 -17.68
C ALA A 244 14.46 1.26 -17.42
N LEU A 245 15.74 1.42 -17.10
CA LEU A 245 16.62 0.31 -16.73
C LEU A 245 16.10 -0.42 -15.48
N SER A 246 15.73 0.35 -14.45
CA SER A 246 15.17 -0.24 -13.23
C SER A 246 13.89 -1.02 -13.52
N LEU A 247 13.02 -0.56 -14.41
CA LEU A 247 11.82 -1.30 -14.82
C LEU A 247 12.19 -2.60 -15.54
N VAL A 248 13.10 -2.56 -16.51
CA VAL A 248 13.56 -3.77 -17.21
C VAL A 248 14.14 -4.78 -16.22
N LEU A 249 15.03 -4.34 -15.33
CA LEU A 249 15.61 -5.20 -14.30
C LEU A 249 14.54 -5.73 -13.32
N ALA A 250 13.55 -4.91 -12.94
CA ALA A 250 12.45 -5.31 -12.08
C ALA A 250 11.59 -6.42 -12.72
N LEU A 251 11.22 -6.26 -13.98
CA LEU A 251 10.49 -7.28 -14.74
C LEU A 251 11.31 -8.57 -14.85
N THR A 252 12.57 -8.46 -15.26
CA THR A 252 13.51 -9.58 -15.39
C THR A 252 13.71 -10.30 -14.06
N SER A 253 13.91 -9.57 -12.97
CA SER A 253 14.12 -10.14 -11.63
C SER A 253 12.92 -10.99 -11.17
N ARG A 254 11.71 -10.57 -11.52
CA ARG A 254 10.48 -11.30 -11.21
C ARG A 254 10.33 -12.56 -12.08
N ILE A 255 10.65 -12.45 -13.37
CA ILE A 255 10.56 -13.58 -14.32
C ILE A 255 11.61 -14.65 -13.97
N LEU A 256 12.82 -14.24 -13.61
CA LEU A 256 13.92 -15.14 -13.25
C LEU A 256 13.92 -15.56 -11.77
N ASN A 257 12.89 -15.18 -10.99
CA ASN A 257 12.76 -15.50 -9.57
C ASN A 257 14.00 -15.16 -8.74
N TRP A 258 14.55 -13.95 -8.93
CA TRP A 258 15.64 -13.46 -8.06
C TRP A 258 15.18 -13.36 -6.59
N ASP A 259 16.13 -13.26 -5.68
CA ASP A 259 15.83 -13.09 -4.25
C ASP A 259 14.85 -11.96 -4.01
N SER A 260 13.84 -12.18 -3.16
CA SER A 260 12.74 -11.22 -2.93
C SER A 260 13.25 -9.86 -2.47
N TRP A 261 14.29 -9.82 -1.62
CA TRP A 261 14.88 -8.57 -1.13
C TRP A 261 15.48 -7.74 -2.27
N LEU A 262 16.14 -8.38 -3.26
CA LEU A 262 16.70 -7.71 -4.42
C LEU A 262 15.58 -7.17 -5.33
N GLN A 263 14.52 -7.96 -5.53
CA GLN A 263 13.33 -7.49 -6.27
C GLN A 263 12.75 -6.22 -5.63
N TYR A 264 12.59 -6.18 -4.29
CA TYR A 264 12.07 -4.99 -3.59
C TYR A 264 12.95 -3.75 -3.81
N PHE A 265 14.27 -3.88 -3.81
CA PHE A 265 15.18 -2.75 -4.08
C PHE A 265 15.08 -2.24 -5.51
N ILE A 266 15.05 -3.13 -6.50
CA ILE A 266 14.96 -2.76 -7.91
C ILE A 266 13.61 -2.07 -8.19
N TRP A 267 12.51 -2.62 -7.68
CA TRP A 267 11.18 -2.00 -7.78
C TRP A 267 11.12 -0.65 -7.05
N THR A 268 11.79 -0.52 -5.91
CA THR A 268 11.89 0.77 -5.19
C THR A 268 12.60 1.82 -6.03
N ALA A 269 13.69 1.47 -6.72
CA ALA A 269 14.40 2.37 -7.62
C ALA A 269 13.50 2.85 -8.77
N PHE A 270 12.74 1.95 -9.39
CA PHE A 270 11.75 2.31 -10.41
C PHE A 270 10.69 3.27 -9.86
N TYR A 271 10.04 2.94 -8.73
CA TYR A 271 9.00 3.80 -8.15
C TYR A 271 9.54 5.13 -7.63
N LEU A 272 10.79 5.18 -7.19
CA LEU A 272 11.45 6.43 -6.83
C LEU A 272 11.63 7.34 -8.06
N CYS A 273 12.11 6.78 -9.18
CA CYS A 273 12.23 7.52 -10.44
C CYS A 273 10.85 8.01 -10.93
N LEU A 274 9.82 7.19 -10.83
CA LEU A 274 8.45 7.56 -11.16
C LEU A 274 7.95 8.73 -10.27
N LEU A 275 8.16 8.64 -8.96
CA LEU A 275 7.78 9.69 -8.02
C LEU A 275 8.50 11.01 -8.34
N VAL A 276 9.82 10.96 -8.58
CA VAL A 276 10.61 12.15 -8.92
C VAL A 276 10.15 12.75 -10.26
N PHE A 277 9.92 11.91 -11.27
CA PHE A 277 9.38 12.36 -12.57
C PHE A 277 8.03 13.08 -12.41
N VAL A 278 7.10 12.50 -11.66
CA VAL A 278 5.78 13.09 -11.41
C VAL A 278 5.90 14.42 -10.66
N LEU A 279 6.80 14.53 -9.69
CA LEU A 279 7.02 15.76 -8.92
C LEU A 279 7.62 16.88 -9.79
N ILE A 280 8.58 16.57 -10.66
CA ILE A 280 9.22 17.54 -11.55
C ILE A 280 8.29 17.96 -12.70
N LYS A 281 7.53 17.02 -13.26
CA LYS A 281 6.65 17.23 -14.42
C LYS A 281 5.18 17.46 -14.08
N HIS A 282 4.90 17.87 -12.84
CA HIS A 282 3.54 18.14 -12.36
C HIS A 282 2.72 18.99 -13.34
N ASP A 283 3.24 20.14 -13.77
CA ASP A 283 2.53 21.07 -14.66
C ASP A 283 2.27 20.47 -16.06
N LEU A 284 3.21 19.68 -16.58
CA LEU A 284 3.03 18.97 -17.85
C LEU A 284 1.92 17.92 -17.72
N LEU A 285 1.95 17.10 -16.69
CA LEU A 285 0.97 16.03 -16.48
C LEU A 285 -0.45 16.56 -16.30
N THR A 286 -0.59 17.72 -15.64
CA THR A 286 -1.89 18.37 -15.48
C THR A 286 -2.43 19.02 -16.76
N ARG A 287 -1.60 19.23 -17.80
CA ARG A 287 -2.00 19.77 -19.11
C ARG A 287 -2.28 18.71 -20.17
N LEU A 288 -1.88 17.45 -19.93
CA LEU A 288 -2.13 16.37 -20.89
C LEU A 288 -3.62 16.06 -21.02
N PRO A 289 -4.09 15.53 -22.16
CA PRO A 289 -5.51 15.18 -22.40
C PRO A 289 -5.91 13.87 -21.65
N ILE A 290 -5.41 13.69 -20.43
CA ILE A 290 -5.65 12.53 -19.55
C ILE A 290 -6.43 12.93 -18.29
N GLN A 291 -7.10 14.10 -18.31
CA GLN A 291 -7.75 14.68 -17.12
C GLN A 291 -8.78 13.72 -16.50
N GLY A 292 -9.55 12.98 -17.31
CA GLY A 292 -10.52 12.00 -16.82
C GLY A 292 -9.85 10.86 -16.06
N ALA A 293 -8.76 10.29 -16.59
CA ALA A 293 -8.00 9.24 -15.93
C ALA A 293 -7.34 9.77 -14.64
N LEU A 294 -6.77 10.97 -14.69
CA LEU A 294 -6.16 11.61 -13.53
C LEU A 294 -7.19 11.91 -12.42
N ALA A 295 -8.38 12.37 -12.79
CA ALA A 295 -9.49 12.59 -11.86
C ALA A 295 -9.95 11.28 -11.21
N LEU A 296 -10.10 10.21 -12.01
CA LEU A 296 -10.45 8.87 -11.51
C LEU A 296 -9.39 8.35 -10.54
N LEU A 297 -8.11 8.42 -10.90
CA LEU A 297 -7.02 7.99 -10.03
C LEU A 297 -6.95 8.82 -8.74
N THR A 298 -7.18 10.14 -8.83
CA THR A 298 -7.24 11.02 -7.66
C THR A 298 -8.42 10.67 -6.75
N TRP A 299 -9.56 10.34 -7.32
CA TRP A 299 -10.72 9.88 -6.56
C TRP A 299 -10.45 8.52 -5.90
N LEU A 300 -9.90 7.56 -6.63
CA LEU A 300 -9.46 6.27 -6.07
C LEU A 300 -8.44 6.47 -4.94
N GLY A 301 -7.52 7.41 -5.08
CA GLY A 301 -6.55 7.77 -4.05
C GLY A 301 -7.19 8.28 -2.75
N LYS A 302 -8.33 8.96 -2.83
CA LYS A 302 -9.07 9.40 -1.64
C LYS A 302 -9.68 8.25 -0.86
N ILE A 303 -10.13 7.19 -1.54
CA ILE A 303 -10.74 6.01 -0.93
C ILE A 303 -9.75 4.84 -0.81
N SER A 304 -8.47 5.04 -1.18
CA SER A 304 -7.47 3.98 -1.32
C SER A 304 -7.25 3.19 -0.04
N PHE A 305 -7.35 3.81 1.12
CA PHE A 305 -7.18 3.12 2.39
C PHE A 305 -8.36 2.15 2.66
N SER A 306 -9.58 2.61 2.50
CA SER A 306 -10.77 1.76 2.59
C SER A 306 -10.74 0.62 1.57
N LEU A 307 -10.40 0.94 0.30
CA LEU A 307 -10.30 -0.07 -0.75
C LEU A 307 -9.22 -1.11 -0.43
N TYR A 308 -8.06 -0.67 0.07
CA TYR A 308 -6.99 -1.56 0.51
C TYR A 308 -7.43 -2.50 1.64
N LEU A 309 -8.21 -2.01 2.59
CA LEU A 309 -8.64 -2.80 3.74
C LEU A 309 -9.68 -3.89 3.37
N VAL A 310 -10.60 -3.60 2.44
CA VAL A 310 -11.78 -4.45 2.21
C VAL A 310 -11.73 -5.29 0.93
N HIS A 311 -10.84 -5.00 -0.05
CA HIS A 311 -10.87 -5.67 -1.35
C HIS A 311 -10.65 -7.18 -1.26
N PHE A 312 -9.71 -7.62 -0.43
CA PHE A 312 -9.34 -9.03 -0.37
C PHE A 312 -10.46 -9.93 0.19
N PRO A 313 -11.06 -9.64 1.37
CA PRO A 313 -12.18 -10.43 1.86
C PRO A 313 -13.39 -10.41 0.91
N LEU A 314 -13.62 -9.30 0.20
CA LEU A 314 -14.68 -9.23 -0.81
C LEU A 314 -14.39 -10.12 -2.02
N PHE A 315 -13.16 -10.15 -2.54
CA PHE A 315 -12.79 -11.09 -3.61
C PHE A 315 -12.95 -12.54 -3.17
N LYS A 316 -12.59 -12.83 -1.93
CA LYS A 316 -12.79 -14.17 -1.36
C LYS A 316 -14.27 -14.55 -1.32
N LEU A 317 -15.13 -13.68 -0.81
CA LEU A 317 -16.58 -13.91 -0.81
C LEU A 317 -17.12 -14.11 -2.23
N LEU A 318 -16.76 -13.25 -3.17
CA LEU A 318 -17.19 -13.36 -4.57
C LEU A 318 -16.67 -14.65 -5.23
N GLY A 319 -15.45 -15.06 -4.93
CA GLY A 319 -14.89 -16.33 -5.40
C GLY A 319 -15.66 -17.55 -4.87
N PHE A 320 -16.03 -17.55 -3.58
CA PHE A 320 -16.84 -18.61 -3.00
C PHE A 320 -18.27 -18.62 -3.53
N LEU A 321 -18.90 -17.47 -3.70
CA LEU A 321 -20.23 -17.36 -4.31
C LEU A 321 -20.22 -17.89 -5.75
N HIS A 322 -19.23 -17.52 -6.56
CA HIS A 322 -19.09 -18.03 -7.92
C HIS A 322 -18.86 -19.55 -7.93
N LEU A 323 -17.99 -20.03 -7.05
CA LEU A 323 -17.73 -21.46 -6.90
C LEU A 323 -19.01 -22.24 -6.54
N SER A 324 -19.84 -21.71 -5.62
CA SER A 324 -21.08 -22.37 -5.21
C SER A 324 -22.16 -22.39 -6.29
N LEU A 325 -22.18 -21.37 -7.17
CA LEU A 325 -23.18 -21.25 -8.23
C LEU A 325 -22.77 -22.00 -9.53
N PHE A 326 -21.47 -22.06 -9.82
CA PHE A 326 -20.95 -22.54 -11.12
C PHE A 326 -19.97 -23.72 -10.97
N GLY A 327 -19.71 -24.20 -9.75
CA GLY A 327 -18.81 -25.33 -9.51
C GLY A 327 -17.30 -24.98 -9.49
N GLU A 328 -16.92 -23.81 -9.97
CA GLU A 328 -15.52 -23.34 -9.99
C GLU A 328 -15.43 -21.81 -9.84
N LYS A 329 -14.22 -21.29 -9.58
CA LYS A 329 -13.92 -19.85 -9.66
C LYS A 329 -13.99 -19.36 -11.12
N PRO A 330 -14.17 -18.04 -11.37
CA PRO A 330 -14.19 -17.52 -12.74
C PRO A 330 -12.98 -17.96 -13.55
N ALA A 331 -13.22 -18.70 -14.64
CA ALA A 331 -12.16 -19.09 -15.57
C ALA A 331 -11.77 -17.93 -16.51
N ASN A 332 -12.76 -17.09 -16.86
CA ASN A 332 -12.54 -15.91 -17.68
C ASN A 332 -11.98 -14.76 -16.83
N PHE A 333 -10.73 -14.33 -17.10
CA PHE A 333 -10.10 -13.23 -16.36
C PHE A 333 -10.83 -11.89 -16.51
N LEU A 334 -11.44 -11.63 -17.68
CA LEU A 334 -12.25 -10.42 -17.87
C LEU A 334 -13.50 -10.40 -16.97
N LEU A 335 -14.13 -11.55 -16.74
CA LEU A 335 -15.21 -11.67 -15.76
C LEU A 335 -14.71 -11.38 -14.33
N SER A 336 -13.52 -11.86 -13.97
CA SER A 336 -12.92 -11.55 -12.68
C SER A 336 -12.66 -10.03 -12.53
N LEU A 337 -12.25 -9.34 -13.58
CA LEU A 337 -12.10 -7.89 -13.59
C LEU A 337 -13.44 -7.15 -13.46
N ALA A 338 -14.54 -7.72 -13.99
CA ALA A 338 -15.87 -7.13 -13.90
C ALA A 338 -16.40 -7.04 -12.45
N PHE A 339 -15.85 -7.79 -11.51
CA PHE A 339 -16.17 -7.66 -10.08
C PHE A 339 -15.45 -6.48 -9.39
N VAL A 340 -14.40 -5.92 -10.00
CA VAL A 340 -13.64 -4.80 -9.39
C VAL A 340 -14.50 -3.56 -9.15
N PRO A 341 -15.37 -3.10 -10.05
CA PRO A 341 -16.27 -1.97 -9.78
C PRO A 341 -17.17 -2.20 -8.56
N LEU A 342 -17.68 -3.40 -8.36
CA LEU A 342 -18.51 -3.74 -7.19
C LEU A 342 -17.70 -3.58 -5.89
N VAL A 343 -16.47 -4.09 -5.87
CA VAL A 343 -15.56 -3.96 -4.72
C VAL A 343 -15.22 -2.48 -4.45
N ILE A 344 -15.04 -1.67 -5.50
CA ILE A 344 -14.81 -0.22 -5.38
C ILE A 344 -16.02 0.48 -4.77
N ILE A 345 -17.26 0.10 -5.17
CA ILE A 345 -18.49 0.65 -4.59
C ILE A 345 -18.58 0.34 -3.10
N VAL A 346 -18.33 -0.92 -2.69
CA VAL A 346 -18.34 -1.31 -1.28
C VAL A 346 -17.25 -0.56 -0.50
N ALA A 347 -16.06 -0.42 -1.07
CA ALA A 347 -14.98 0.36 -0.47
C ALA A 347 -15.32 1.85 -0.32
N TRP A 348 -16.02 2.44 -1.29
CA TRP A 348 -16.51 3.80 -1.20
C TRP A 348 -17.56 3.96 -0.10
N LEU A 349 -18.49 3.02 0.04
CA LEU A 349 -19.44 3.01 1.16
C LEU A 349 -18.70 2.89 2.50
N PHE A 350 -17.73 1.99 2.62
CA PHE A 350 -16.90 1.84 3.81
C PHE A 350 -16.13 3.14 4.13
N HIS A 351 -15.58 3.79 3.11
CA HIS A 351 -14.95 5.10 3.27
C HIS A 351 -15.92 6.14 3.85
N LYS A 352 -17.15 6.21 3.34
CA LYS A 352 -18.16 7.17 3.81
C LYS A 352 -18.65 6.89 5.22
N THR A 353 -18.87 5.62 5.56
CA THR A 353 -19.51 5.22 6.82
C THR A 353 -18.52 4.98 7.97
N VAL A 354 -17.27 4.67 7.67
CA VAL A 354 -16.26 4.31 8.69
C VAL A 354 -15.08 5.27 8.67
N GLU A 355 -14.39 5.40 7.52
CA GLU A 355 -13.14 6.17 7.45
C GLU A 355 -13.37 7.68 7.64
N MET A 356 -14.37 8.26 6.95
CA MET A 356 -14.66 9.70 7.06
C MET A 356 -15.08 10.13 8.48
N PRO A 357 -15.99 9.42 9.18
CA PRO A 357 -16.33 9.72 10.58
C PRO A 357 -15.12 9.64 11.52
N SER A 358 -14.28 8.60 11.35
CA SER A 358 -13.04 8.47 12.13
C SER A 358 -12.09 9.64 11.90
N HIS A 359 -11.94 10.10 10.66
CA HIS A 359 -11.14 11.30 10.34
C HIS A 359 -11.75 12.59 10.89
N ALA A 360 -13.08 12.70 10.95
CA ALA A 360 -13.75 13.86 11.54
C ALA A 360 -13.49 13.92 13.04
N LEU A 361 -13.61 12.78 13.74
CA LEU A 361 -13.30 12.66 15.16
C LEU A 361 -11.83 12.98 15.45
N SER A 362 -10.92 12.49 14.65
CA SER A 362 -9.49 12.80 14.71
C SER A 362 -9.22 14.31 14.71
N ARG A 363 -9.93 15.06 13.86
CA ARG A 363 -9.77 16.50 13.74
C ARG A 363 -10.33 17.26 14.95
N SER A 364 -11.44 16.82 15.53
CA SER A 364 -12.03 17.42 16.73
C SER A 364 -11.11 17.22 17.94
N LEU A 365 -10.66 15.97 18.18
CA LEU A 365 -9.80 15.62 19.30
C LEU A 365 -8.40 16.25 19.22
N SER A 366 -7.89 16.48 18.00
CA SER A 366 -6.58 17.13 17.84
C SER A 366 -6.61 18.65 18.07
N LYS A 367 -7.79 19.30 18.02
CA LYS A 367 -7.95 20.74 18.26
C LYS A 367 -8.20 21.10 19.73
N THR A 368 -8.71 20.17 20.53
CA THR A 368 -8.90 20.35 21.97
C THR A 368 -7.55 20.24 22.70
N SER A 369 -6.75 21.29 22.62
CA SER A 369 -5.55 21.48 23.45
C SER A 369 -5.97 22.01 24.83
N PRO A 370 -5.32 21.61 25.93
CA PRO A 370 -5.61 22.18 27.27
C PRO A 370 -5.51 23.69 27.33
N GLU A 371 -4.70 24.32 26.49
CA GLU A 371 -4.58 25.80 26.39
C GLU A 371 -5.87 26.48 25.88
N SER A 372 -6.77 25.77 25.18
CA SER A 372 -8.06 26.31 24.75
C SER A 372 -9.16 26.21 25.79
N ILE A 373 -8.95 25.46 26.87
CA ILE A 373 -9.86 25.33 28.03
C ILE A 373 -9.53 26.37 29.09
N ALA A 374 -8.27 26.79 29.19
CA ALA A 374 -7.84 27.83 30.11
C ALA A 374 -8.11 29.27 29.63
N ALA A 375 -8.54 29.44 28.37
CA ALA A 375 -8.85 30.72 27.73
C ALA A 375 -10.36 30.98 27.57
N LYS A 376 -11.22 30.18 28.19
CA LYS A 376 -12.65 30.39 28.37
C LYS A 376 -12.98 30.49 29.85
#